data_993f2328526e8ff4393ca841a182ed3c
#
_entry.id   993f2328526e8ff4393ca841a182ed3c
#
_cell.length_a   1.000
_cell.length_b   1.000
_cell.length_c   1.000
_cell.angle_alpha   90.00
_cell.angle_beta   90.00
_cell.angle_gamma   90.00
#
_symmetry.space_group_name_H-M   'P 1'
#
loop_
_entity.id
_entity.type
_entity.pdbx_description
1 polymer ?
#
loop_
_entity_poly.entity_id
_entity_poly.type
_entity_poly.pdbx_seq_one_letter_code
_entity_poly.pdbx_strand_id
1 'polypeptide(L)'
;MGVLLPIIIVGVVIWLGMKGRQQAALQKAARDAFMAEHAGWDIFVLLDQAVIALNHDKRAIVLGTVKANRQYPWSAIASVEVVRDGASITSTNRGSQLMGAAIGDVLLGPLGLLIGGVTGSKRTVQRVSQIGIKVIVDDRVSPVHTIDFLRVPGTGVDPRNKLVRDAARRAEHVHALLVNAIRNSAAQVAAARPQIAERSTADRIEQLWSLRQTGALTESEFEQQKQQILGSVQPSPEGAR
;
A
#
# COMPACT_ATOMS: atom_id res chain seq x y z
N MET A 1 31.90 50.54 -18.51
CA MET A 1 30.96 49.72 -17.72
C MET A 1 30.35 48.52 -18.46
N GLY A 2 30.66 48.27 -19.75
CA GLY A 2 29.99 47.24 -20.56
C GLY A 2 30.52 45.82 -20.47
N VAL A 3 31.70 45.56 -19.91
CA VAL A 3 32.34 44.23 -19.97
C VAL A 3 32.12 43.40 -18.70
N LEU A 4 31.80 44.02 -17.58
CA LEU A 4 31.57 43.33 -16.30
C LEU A 4 30.28 42.49 -16.25
N LEU A 5 29.23 42.98 -16.93
CA LEU A 5 27.92 42.30 -16.96
C LEU A 5 27.97 40.88 -17.58
N PRO A 6 28.59 40.68 -18.78
CA PRO A 6 28.70 39.36 -19.38
C PRO A 6 29.58 38.40 -18.58
N ILE A 7 30.62 38.87 -17.90
CA ILE A 7 31.47 38.02 -17.03
C ILE A 7 30.69 37.51 -15.83
N ILE A 8 29.86 38.37 -15.20
CA ILE A 8 28.98 37.97 -14.09
C ILE A 8 27.96 36.91 -14.53
N ILE A 9 27.33 37.11 -15.70
CA ILE A 9 26.34 36.16 -16.25
C ILE A 9 27.00 34.80 -16.52
N VAL A 10 28.20 34.78 -17.14
CA VAL A 10 28.92 33.52 -17.37
C VAL A 10 29.31 32.86 -16.06
N GLY A 11 29.78 33.60 -15.07
CA GLY A 11 30.09 33.07 -13.72
C GLY A 11 28.87 32.46 -13.04
N VAL A 12 27.71 33.12 -13.12
CA VAL A 12 26.44 32.60 -12.55
C VAL A 12 25.99 31.32 -13.29
N VAL A 13 26.09 31.28 -14.60
CA VAL A 13 25.72 30.08 -15.40
C VAL A 13 26.62 28.89 -15.05
N ILE A 14 27.92 29.11 -14.94
CA ILE A 14 28.88 28.07 -14.54
C ILE A 14 28.58 27.60 -13.12
N TRP A 15 28.35 28.53 -12.18
CA TRP A 15 28.03 28.21 -10.80
C TRP A 15 26.71 27.41 -10.66
N LEU A 16 25.66 27.81 -11.40
CA LEU A 16 24.39 27.06 -11.44
C LEU A 16 24.58 25.66 -12.04
N GLY A 17 25.40 25.53 -13.10
CA GLY A 17 25.75 24.27 -13.72
C GLY A 17 26.50 23.34 -12.76
N MET A 18 27.46 23.89 -11.99
CA MET A 18 28.20 23.14 -10.97
C MET A 18 27.29 22.69 -9.82
N LYS A 19 26.41 23.57 -9.32
CA LYS A 19 25.42 23.22 -8.31
C LYS A 19 24.47 22.11 -8.77
N GLY A 20 24.00 22.19 -10.03
CA GLY A 20 23.14 21.16 -10.62
C GLY A 20 23.84 19.78 -10.67
N ARG A 21 25.13 19.75 -11.07
CA ARG A 21 25.94 18.53 -11.11
C ARG A 21 26.15 17.94 -9.71
N GLN A 22 26.46 18.77 -8.71
CA GLN A 22 26.61 18.32 -7.33
C GLN A 22 25.31 17.73 -6.77
N GLN A 23 24.17 18.38 -7.00
CA GLN A 23 22.87 17.87 -6.57
C GLN A 23 22.53 16.54 -7.25
N ALA A 24 22.78 16.40 -8.54
CA ALA A 24 22.57 15.16 -9.28
C ALA A 24 23.47 14.03 -8.74
N ALA A 25 24.72 14.30 -8.41
CA ALA A 25 25.67 13.34 -7.82
C ALA A 25 25.19 12.89 -6.42
N LEU A 26 24.74 13.83 -5.58
CA LEU A 26 24.20 13.51 -4.25
C LEU A 26 22.90 12.70 -4.34
N GLN A 27 22.02 13.02 -5.29
CA GLN A 27 20.79 12.24 -5.52
C GLN A 27 21.11 10.82 -5.99
N LYS A 28 22.08 10.69 -6.90
CA LYS A 28 22.54 9.38 -7.38
C LYS A 28 23.12 8.57 -6.23
N ALA A 29 24.04 9.15 -5.45
CA ALA A 29 24.65 8.46 -4.30
C ALA A 29 23.60 8.00 -3.26
N ALA A 30 22.62 8.86 -2.95
CA ALA A 30 21.53 8.49 -2.05
C ALA A 30 20.67 7.34 -2.59
N ARG A 31 20.41 7.35 -3.91
CA ARG A 31 19.67 6.26 -4.57
C ARG A 31 20.46 4.96 -4.55
N ASP A 32 21.74 5.02 -4.88
CA ASP A 32 22.62 3.83 -4.90
C ASP A 32 22.76 3.23 -3.49
N ALA A 33 22.86 4.06 -2.44
CA ALA A 33 22.85 3.64 -1.06
C ALA A 33 21.53 2.97 -0.66
N PHE A 34 20.39 3.56 -1.03
CA PHE A 34 19.07 2.99 -0.79
C PHE A 34 18.90 1.63 -1.47
N MET A 35 19.34 1.50 -2.73
CA MET A 35 19.29 0.25 -3.48
C MET A 35 20.17 -0.84 -2.84
N ALA A 36 21.34 -0.47 -2.32
CA ALA A 36 22.25 -1.39 -1.62
C ALA A 36 21.66 -1.85 -0.27
N GLU A 37 21.07 -0.94 0.50
CA GLU A 37 20.41 -1.25 1.78
C GLU A 37 19.22 -2.20 1.61
N HIS A 38 18.50 -2.06 0.50
CA HIS A 38 17.32 -2.86 0.19
C HIS A 38 17.60 -3.90 -0.92
N ALA A 39 18.79 -4.48 -0.95
CA ALA A 39 19.11 -5.53 -1.91
C ALA A 39 18.15 -6.71 -1.77
N GLY A 40 17.62 -7.21 -2.90
CA GLY A 40 16.65 -8.29 -2.95
C GLY A 40 15.19 -7.87 -2.70
N TRP A 41 14.91 -6.57 -2.63
CA TRP A 41 13.56 -6.04 -2.60
C TRP A 41 13.09 -5.66 -4.00
N ASP A 42 11.79 -5.70 -4.25
CA ASP A 42 11.18 -5.12 -5.44
C ASP A 42 11.10 -3.59 -5.26
N ILE A 43 12.04 -2.86 -5.88
CA ILE A 43 12.22 -1.42 -5.65
C ILE A 43 11.74 -0.62 -6.85
N PHE A 44 10.84 0.33 -6.60
CA PHE A 44 10.36 1.31 -7.56
C PHE A 44 10.77 2.70 -7.10
N VAL A 45 11.71 3.31 -7.84
CA VAL A 45 12.08 4.73 -7.65
C VAL A 45 11.36 5.54 -8.73
N LEU A 46 10.56 6.49 -8.28
CA LEU A 46 9.60 7.22 -9.10
C LEU A 46 9.92 8.72 -9.14
N LEU A 47 8.94 9.55 -9.50
CA LEU A 47 9.11 11.00 -9.55
C LEU A 47 9.46 11.55 -8.17
N ASP A 48 10.16 12.67 -8.13
CA ASP A 48 10.58 13.37 -6.91
C ASP A 48 11.36 12.47 -5.92
N GLN A 49 12.07 11.45 -6.43
CA GLN A 49 12.78 10.43 -5.63
C GLN A 49 11.84 9.65 -4.69
N ALA A 50 10.54 9.62 -4.98
CA ALA A 50 9.60 8.78 -4.24
C ALA A 50 9.94 7.30 -4.44
N VAL A 51 9.78 6.51 -3.38
CA VAL A 51 10.09 5.09 -3.38
C VAL A 51 8.92 4.26 -2.86
N ILE A 52 8.73 3.14 -3.53
CA ILE A 52 7.98 1.98 -3.02
C ILE A 52 8.95 0.80 -3.12
N ALA A 53 9.21 0.13 -2.01
CA ALA A 53 9.99 -1.10 -2.02
C ALA A 53 9.23 -2.19 -1.25
N LEU A 54 9.11 -3.37 -1.84
CA LEU A 54 8.41 -4.51 -1.24
C LEU A 54 9.40 -5.65 -0.98
N ASN A 55 9.28 -6.28 0.18
CA ASN A 55 9.96 -7.52 0.51
C ASN A 55 8.93 -8.59 0.85
N HIS A 56 8.90 -9.63 0.04
CA HIS A 56 7.93 -10.72 0.18
C HIS A 56 8.25 -11.64 1.34
N ASP A 57 9.54 -11.88 1.61
CA ASP A 57 9.99 -12.76 2.70
C ASP A 57 9.73 -12.11 4.07
N LYS A 58 10.12 -10.82 4.20
CA LYS A 58 9.90 -10.04 5.42
C LYS A 58 8.48 -9.53 5.56
N ARG A 59 7.66 -9.61 4.49
CA ARG A 59 6.31 -9.05 4.41
C ARG A 59 6.26 -7.59 4.85
N ALA A 60 7.19 -6.84 4.31
CA ALA A 60 7.40 -5.44 4.62
C ALA A 60 7.35 -4.58 3.36
N ILE A 61 6.97 -3.33 3.54
CA ILE A 61 6.97 -2.30 2.52
C ILE A 61 7.72 -1.08 3.04
N VAL A 62 8.48 -0.43 2.17
CA VAL A 62 9.08 0.88 2.42
C VAL A 62 8.37 1.92 1.56
N LEU A 63 7.93 3.01 2.20
CA LEU A 63 7.23 4.13 1.56
C LEU A 63 7.89 5.45 1.94
N GLY A 64 7.93 6.39 1.00
CA GLY A 64 8.47 7.73 1.22
C GLY A 64 9.32 8.20 0.07
N THR A 65 10.48 8.77 0.38
CA THR A 65 11.50 9.14 -0.61
C THR A 65 12.80 8.41 -0.32
N VAL A 66 13.73 8.41 -1.26
CA VAL A 66 15.06 7.80 -1.07
C VAL A 66 15.76 8.29 0.22
N LYS A 67 15.55 9.56 0.60
CA LYS A 67 16.19 10.17 1.80
C LYS A 67 15.34 10.11 3.07
N ALA A 68 14.02 10.06 2.92
CA ALA A 68 13.06 10.10 4.01
C ALA A 68 11.97 9.06 3.75
N ASN A 69 12.19 7.86 4.26
CA ASN A 69 11.28 6.73 4.10
C ASN A 69 11.02 6.04 5.42
N ARG A 70 9.98 5.22 5.44
CA ARG A 70 9.61 4.38 6.58
C ARG A 70 9.25 3.00 6.10
N GLN A 71 9.63 2.01 6.90
CA GLN A 71 9.26 0.62 6.68
C GLN A 71 8.01 0.29 7.49
N TYR A 72 7.09 -0.42 6.86
CA TYR A 72 5.84 -0.89 7.45
C TYR A 72 5.68 -2.39 7.20
N PRO A 73 5.08 -3.14 8.14
CA PRO A 73 4.62 -4.49 7.82
C PRO A 73 3.43 -4.41 6.85
N TRP A 74 3.22 -5.41 6.03
CA TRP A 74 2.05 -5.45 5.13
C TRP A 74 0.72 -5.33 5.88
N SER A 75 0.68 -5.77 7.13
CA SER A 75 -0.48 -5.62 8.00
C SER A 75 -0.83 -4.17 8.33
N ALA A 76 0.08 -3.24 8.18
CA ALA A 76 -0.21 -1.82 8.39
C ALA A 76 -0.85 -1.16 7.15
N ILE A 77 -0.85 -1.79 5.98
CA ILE A 77 -1.49 -1.24 4.79
C ILE A 77 -3.01 -1.31 4.98
N ALA A 78 -3.65 -0.16 5.11
CA ALA A 78 -5.11 -0.06 5.25
C ALA A 78 -5.83 -0.06 3.91
N SER A 79 -5.34 0.75 2.94
CA SER A 79 -5.89 0.79 1.60
C SER A 79 -4.87 1.24 0.56
N VAL A 80 -5.15 0.90 -0.70
CA VAL A 80 -4.39 1.33 -1.87
C VAL A 80 -5.37 1.82 -2.93
N GLU A 81 -5.09 2.99 -3.48
CA GLU A 81 -5.91 3.64 -4.49
C GLU A 81 -5.05 4.05 -5.68
N VAL A 82 -5.53 3.80 -6.90
CA VAL A 82 -4.96 4.42 -8.10
C VAL A 82 -5.64 5.76 -8.29
N VAL A 83 -4.85 6.81 -8.44
CA VAL A 83 -5.31 8.19 -8.55
C VAL A 83 -4.98 8.72 -9.95
N ARG A 84 -5.97 9.37 -10.59
CA ARG A 84 -5.81 10.11 -11.83
C ARG A 84 -6.36 11.52 -11.65
N ASP A 85 -5.54 12.52 -11.95
CA ASP A 85 -5.93 13.93 -11.89
C ASP A 85 -6.64 14.33 -10.58
N GLY A 86 -6.15 13.75 -9.45
CA GLY A 86 -6.69 13.98 -8.11
C GLY A 86 -7.89 13.12 -7.72
N ALA A 87 -8.51 12.38 -8.67
CA ALA A 87 -9.62 11.49 -8.39
C ALA A 87 -9.16 10.03 -8.23
N SER A 88 -9.67 9.32 -7.22
CA SER A 88 -9.48 7.88 -7.08
C SER A 88 -10.29 7.15 -8.13
N ILE A 89 -9.64 6.32 -8.95
CA ILE A 89 -10.29 5.51 -9.99
C ILE A 89 -10.42 4.05 -9.61
N THR A 90 -9.62 3.59 -8.66
CA THR A 90 -9.66 2.23 -8.13
C THR A 90 -9.23 2.29 -6.67
N SER A 91 -9.96 1.63 -5.79
CA SER A 91 -9.64 1.55 -4.38
C SER A 91 -9.75 0.11 -3.89
N THR A 92 -8.76 -0.33 -3.15
CA THR A 92 -8.78 -1.61 -2.44
C THR A 92 -8.47 -1.35 -0.99
N ASN A 93 -9.35 -1.77 -0.09
CA ASN A 93 -9.13 -1.64 1.33
C ASN A 93 -9.16 -3.01 2.04
N ARG A 94 -8.52 -3.06 3.19
CA ARG A 94 -8.36 -4.28 3.99
C ARG A 94 -9.68 -4.80 4.56
N GLY A 95 -10.58 -3.89 4.96
CA GLY A 95 -11.86 -4.27 5.56
C GLY A 95 -12.75 -5.06 4.62
N SER A 96 -12.79 -4.69 3.34
CA SER A 96 -13.59 -5.40 2.34
C SER A 96 -13.08 -6.82 2.07
N GLN A 97 -11.77 -7.06 2.21
CA GLN A 97 -11.17 -8.39 2.02
C GLN A 97 -11.42 -9.33 3.19
N LEU A 98 -11.45 -8.81 4.42
CA LEU A 98 -11.75 -9.61 5.62
C LEU A 98 -13.21 -10.04 5.68
N MET A 99 -14.13 -9.28 5.05
CA MET A 99 -15.57 -9.58 5.01
C MET A 99 -15.97 -10.50 3.84
N GLY A 100 -15.02 -11.00 3.04
CA GLY A 100 -15.33 -11.83 1.87
C GLY A 100 -16.05 -11.07 0.75
N ALA A 101 -16.18 -9.74 0.88
CA ALA A 101 -16.69 -8.92 -0.21
C ALA A 101 -15.71 -9.04 -1.39
N ALA A 102 -16.20 -9.59 -2.49
CA ALA A 102 -15.47 -9.61 -3.74
C ALA A 102 -14.93 -8.20 -3.98
N ILE A 103 -13.65 -8.11 -4.26
CA ILE A 103 -13.03 -6.86 -4.71
C ILE A 103 -13.92 -6.39 -5.84
N GLY A 104 -14.59 -5.25 -5.63
CA GLY A 104 -15.47 -4.68 -6.64
C GLY A 104 -14.72 -4.68 -7.96
N ASP A 105 -15.18 -5.51 -8.86
CA ASP A 105 -14.51 -5.83 -10.09
C ASP A 105 -14.22 -4.57 -10.86
N VAL A 106 -12.96 -4.22 -10.88
CA VAL A 106 -12.42 -3.46 -11.98
C VAL A 106 -12.26 -4.45 -13.14
N LEU A 107 -13.38 -4.90 -13.69
CA LEU A 107 -13.46 -5.79 -14.86
C LEU A 107 -12.76 -5.21 -16.09
N LEU A 108 -12.32 -3.97 -16.03
CA LEU A 108 -11.64 -3.27 -17.13
C LEU A 108 -10.16 -2.96 -16.85
N GLY A 109 -9.62 -3.35 -15.70
CA GLY A 109 -8.28 -2.96 -15.27
C GLY A 109 -8.12 -1.42 -15.15
N PRO A 110 -7.15 -0.92 -14.40
CA PRO A 110 -6.87 0.53 -14.31
C PRO A 110 -6.61 1.16 -15.69
N LEU A 111 -6.06 0.42 -16.64
CA LEU A 111 -5.87 0.85 -18.03
C LEU A 111 -7.19 1.03 -18.78
N GLY A 112 -8.18 0.19 -18.56
CA GLY A 112 -9.50 0.31 -19.16
C GLY A 112 -10.24 1.56 -18.69
N LEU A 113 -10.15 1.89 -17.41
CA LEU A 113 -10.68 3.13 -16.84
C LEU A 113 -9.90 4.37 -17.27
N LEU A 114 -8.57 4.26 -17.40
CA LEU A 114 -7.72 5.35 -17.89
C LEU A 114 -7.97 5.68 -19.37
N ILE A 115 -8.31 4.67 -20.20
CA ILE A 115 -8.50 4.83 -21.64
C ILE A 115 -9.98 4.84 -22.02
N GLY A 116 -10.84 4.14 -21.26
CA GLY A 116 -12.21 3.77 -21.64
C GLY A 116 -13.34 4.61 -21.02
N GLY A 117 -13.07 5.59 -20.19
CA GLY A 117 -14.08 6.42 -19.52
C GLY A 117 -14.86 7.37 -20.43
N VAL A 118 -15.46 6.87 -21.54
CA VAL A 118 -16.32 7.68 -22.40
C VAL A 118 -17.53 6.87 -22.86
N THR A 119 -18.45 6.66 -21.94
CA THR A 119 -19.86 6.38 -22.32
C THR A 119 -20.66 7.68 -22.15
N GLY A 120 -20.60 8.55 -23.15
CA GLY A 120 -21.37 9.79 -23.17
C GLY A 120 -21.02 10.62 -24.40
N SER A 121 -22.03 10.96 -25.17
CA SER A 121 -21.96 11.58 -26.49
C SER A 121 -21.47 13.04 -26.51
N LYS A 122 -20.19 13.25 -26.15
CA LYS A 122 -19.37 14.41 -26.64
C LYS A 122 -17.92 14.04 -26.38
N ARG A 123 -17.17 13.78 -27.45
CA ARG A 123 -15.74 13.41 -27.47
C ARG A 123 -14.85 14.59 -27.05
N THR A 124 -14.85 14.97 -25.81
CA THR A 124 -13.72 15.72 -25.27
C THR A 124 -12.75 14.70 -24.71
N VAL A 125 -11.65 14.47 -25.41
CA VAL A 125 -10.57 13.61 -24.91
C VAL A 125 -10.03 14.26 -23.64
N GLN A 126 -10.41 13.71 -22.48
CA GLN A 126 -9.97 14.24 -21.21
C GLN A 126 -8.48 13.99 -21.05
N ARG A 127 -7.68 15.07 -21.07
CA ARG A 127 -6.22 15.00 -20.95
C ARG A 127 -5.82 14.54 -19.56
N VAL A 128 -4.69 13.85 -19.47
CA VAL A 128 -4.17 13.30 -18.22
C VAL A 128 -2.96 14.12 -17.78
N SER A 129 -3.00 14.68 -16.60
CA SER A 129 -1.91 15.44 -16.00
C SER A 129 -1.20 14.68 -14.88
N GLN A 130 -1.90 13.78 -14.19
CA GLN A 130 -1.35 13.02 -13.07
C GLN A 130 -1.84 11.58 -13.08
N ILE A 131 -0.93 10.65 -12.81
CA ILE A 131 -1.21 9.24 -12.48
C ILE A 131 -0.36 8.90 -11.27
N GLY A 132 -0.98 8.41 -10.22
CA GLY A 132 -0.31 8.05 -8.98
C GLY A 132 -0.96 6.88 -8.26
N ILE A 133 -0.32 6.45 -7.20
CA ILE A 133 -0.87 5.54 -6.19
C ILE A 133 -0.88 6.28 -4.87
N LYS A 134 -1.99 6.17 -4.17
CA LYS A 134 -2.15 6.62 -2.80
C LYS A 134 -2.23 5.38 -1.91
N VAL A 135 -1.29 5.25 -0.99
CA VAL A 135 -1.23 4.18 0.00
C VAL A 135 -1.57 4.77 1.36
N ILE A 136 -2.56 4.19 2.01
CA ILE A 136 -2.94 4.55 3.39
C ILE A 136 -2.41 3.46 4.30
N VAL A 137 -1.66 3.87 5.32
CA VAL A 137 -1.07 2.98 6.32
C VAL A 137 -1.54 3.35 7.72
N ASP A 138 -1.53 2.39 8.63
CA ASP A 138 -1.81 2.62 10.04
C ASP A 138 -0.57 3.24 10.71
N ASP A 139 -0.39 4.54 10.50
CA ASP A 139 0.67 5.37 11.10
C ASP A 139 0.07 6.71 11.53
N ARG A 140 0.25 7.06 12.81
CA ARG A 140 -0.29 8.32 13.36
C ARG A 140 0.40 9.57 12.83
N VAL A 141 1.64 9.46 12.38
CA VAL A 141 2.46 10.60 11.94
C VAL A 141 2.35 10.84 10.44
N SER A 142 2.36 9.75 9.65
CA SER A 142 2.35 9.81 8.20
C SER A 142 1.43 8.74 7.60
N PRO A 143 0.10 8.89 7.77
CA PRO A 143 -0.84 7.85 7.36
C PRO A 143 -1.03 7.74 5.85
N VAL A 144 -0.69 8.79 5.08
CA VAL A 144 -0.97 8.86 3.65
C VAL A 144 0.33 9.07 2.87
N HIS A 145 0.59 8.18 1.93
CA HIS A 145 1.71 8.27 0.99
C HIS A 145 1.17 8.34 -0.44
N THR A 146 1.39 9.46 -1.11
CA THR A 146 1.04 9.63 -2.53
C THR A 146 2.30 9.58 -3.37
N ILE A 147 2.32 8.70 -4.35
CA ILE A 147 3.47 8.43 -5.20
C ILE A 147 3.06 8.55 -6.67
N ASP A 148 3.66 9.46 -7.41
CA ASP A 148 3.32 9.75 -8.78
C ASP A 148 4.19 8.97 -9.78
N PHE A 149 3.52 8.36 -10.74
CA PHE A 149 4.13 7.72 -11.92
C PHE A 149 4.18 8.66 -13.12
N LEU A 150 3.26 9.63 -13.15
CA LEU A 150 3.19 10.70 -14.13
C LEU A 150 2.73 11.99 -13.43
N ARG A 151 3.44 13.06 -13.68
CA ARG A 151 3.02 14.44 -13.36
C ARG A 151 3.47 15.35 -14.48
N VAL A 152 2.51 15.91 -15.21
CA VAL A 152 2.74 16.81 -16.34
C VAL A 152 2.08 18.16 -16.05
N PRO A 153 2.84 19.26 -16.04
CA PRO A 153 2.26 20.59 -15.80
C PRO A 153 1.35 21.02 -16.96
N GLY A 154 0.44 21.94 -16.66
CA GLY A 154 -0.47 22.54 -17.65
C GLY A 154 -1.67 21.67 -17.98
N THR A 155 -2.07 21.67 -19.25
CA THR A 155 -3.30 21.04 -19.71
C THR A 155 -3.25 19.50 -19.81
N GLY A 156 -2.15 18.89 -19.37
CA GLY A 156 -1.97 17.44 -19.44
C GLY A 156 -1.66 16.91 -20.86
N VAL A 157 -1.67 15.60 -21.01
CA VAL A 157 -1.29 14.87 -22.23
C VAL A 157 -2.44 13.96 -22.68
N ASP A 158 -2.51 13.68 -23.98
CA ASP A 158 -3.49 12.73 -24.55
C ASP A 158 -3.34 11.36 -23.88
N PRO A 159 -4.44 10.69 -23.44
CA PRO A 159 -4.41 9.35 -22.85
C PRO A 159 -3.72 8.28 -23.72
N ARG A 160 -3.72 8.48 -25.05
CA ARG A 160 -3.06 7.59 -26.00
C ARG A 160 -1.55 7.79 -26.09
N ASN A 161 -1.01 8.83 -25.47
CA ASN A 161 0.43 9.08 -25.45
C ASN A 161 1.16 7.94 -24.74
N LYS A 162 2.34 7.60 -25.25
CA LYS A 162 3.20 6.54 -24.69
C LYS A 162 3.52 6.78 -23.22
N LEU A 163 3.78 8.03 -22.82
CA LEU A 163 4.09 8.39 -21.43
C LEU A 163 2.94 8.02 -20.49
N VAL A 164 1.69 8.33 -20.87
CA VAL A 164 0.49 8.02 -20.08
C VAL A 164 0.32 6.51 -19.96
N ARG A 165 0.44 5.78 -21.08
CA ARG A 165 0.29 4.33 -21.08
C ARG A 165 1.36 3.62 -20.26
N ASP A 166 2.62 4.07 -20.34
CA ASP A 166 3.72 3.48 -19.59
C ASP A 166 3.59 3.77 -18.09
N ALA A 167 3.16 4.98 -17.73
CA ALA A 167 2.87 5.34 -16.34
C ALA A 167 1.70 4.53 -15.78
N ALA A 168 0.62 4.39 -16.54
CA ALA A 168 -0.55 3.61 -16.16
C ALA A 168 -0.19 2.13 -15.92
N ARG A 169 0.56 1.50 -16.85
CA ARG A 169 1.01 0.10 -16.68
C ARG A 169 1.87 -0.09 -15.42
N ARG A 170 2.77 0.86 -15.14
CA ARG A 170 3.60 0.80 -13.92
C ARG A 170 2.77 0.97 -12.66
N ALA A 171 1.82 1.90 -12.65
CA ALA A 171 0.89 2.08 -11.54
C ALA A 171 0.04 0.82 -11.32
N GLU A 172 -0.50 0.22 -12.39
CA GLU A 172 -1.25 -1.03 -12.32
C GLU A 172 -0.44 -2.18 -11.74
N HIS A 173 0.80 -2.34 -12.21
CA HIS A 173 1.70 -3.38 -11.70
C HIS A 173 1.96 -3.22 -10.19
N VAL A 174 2.34 -2.01 -9.76
CA VAL A 174 2.59 -1.74 -8.34
C VAL A 174 1.30 -1.88 -7.51
N HIS A 175 0.15 -1.43 -8.03
CA HIS A 175 -1.15 -1.62 -7.38
C HIS A 175 -1.44 -3.10 -7.16
N ALA A 176 -1.24 -3.95 -8.17
CA ALA A 176 -1.46 -5.39 -8.07
C ALA A 176 -0.56 -6.03 -7.00
N LEU A 177 0.73 -5.64 -6.91
CA LEU A 177 1.64 -6.11 -5.87
C LEU A 177 1.14 -5.72 -4.47
N LEU A 178 0.68 -4.48 -4.29
CA LEU A 178 0.17 -3.99 -3.01
C LEU A 178 -1.14 -4.67 -2.61
N VAL A 179 -2.04 -4.90 -3.57
CA VAL A 179 -3.29 -5.67 -3.34
C VAL A 179 -2.98 -7.09 -2.89
N ASN A 180 -2.00 -7.75 -3.51
CA ASN A 180 -1.57 -9.07 -3.09
C ASN A 180 -0.95 -9.06 -1.69
N ALA A 181 -0.18 -8.03 -1.34
CA ALA A 181 0.35 -7.86 0.02
C ALA A 181 -0.77 -7.73 1.07
N ILE A 182 -1.81 -6.92 0.79
CA ILE A 182 -3.00 -6.78 1.65
C ILE A 182 -3.71 -8.13 1.81
N ARG A 183 -3.97 -8.83 0.70
CA ARG A 183 -4.65 -10.13 0.69
C ARG A 183 -3.90 -11.18 1.52
N ASN A 184 -2.59 -11.30 1.29
CA ASN A 184 -1.76 -12.26 2.01
C ASN A 184 -1.69 -11.96 3.51
N SER A 185 -1.68 -10.68 3.90
CA SER A 185 -1.72 -10.29 5.30
C SER A 185 -3.09 -10.58 5.94
N ALA A 186 -4.19 -10.38 5.21
CA ALA A 186 -5.54 -10.67 5.68
C ALA A 186 -5.79 -12.17 5.85
N ALA A 187 -5.32 -12.99 4.89
CA ALA A 187 -5.42 -14.45 4.97
C ALA A 187 -4.72 -15.02 6.20
N GLN A 188 -3.58 -14.46 6.60
CA GLN A 188 -2.89 -14.88 7.80
C GLN A 188 -3.63 -14.55 9.10
N VAL A 189 -4.20 -13.32 9.16
CA VAL A 189 -5.02 -12.93 10.32
C VAL A 189 -6.24 -13.84 10.42
N ALA A 190 -6.85 -14.20 9.30
CA ALA A 190 -7.96 -15.14 9.27
C ALA A 190 -7.55 -16.56 9.69
N ALA A 191 -6.39 -17.05 9.23
CA ALA A 191 -5.85 -18.36 9.61
C ALA A 191 -5.39 -18.44 11.07
N ALA A 192 -4.91 -17.31 11.64
CA ALA A 192 -4.50 -17.24 13.04
C ALA A 192 -5.69 -17.15 14.02
N ARG A 193 -6.86 -16.66 13.56
CA ARG A 193 -8.06 -16.52 14.41
C ARG A 193 -8.53 -17.83 15.04
N PRO A 194 -8.71 -18.95 14.32
CA PRO A 194 -9.12 -20.22 14.93
C PRO A 194 -8.10 -20.70 15.97
N GLN A 195 -6.81 -20.61 15.69
CA GLN A 195 -5.76 -21.04 16.62
C GLN A 195 -5.72 -20.21 17.92
N ILE A 196 -6.00 -18.92 17.84
CA ILE A 196 -6.09 -18.06 19.03
C ILE A 196 -7.36 -18.38 19.83
N ALA A 197 -8.48 -18.64 19.14
CA ALA A 197 -9.73 -19.04 19.79
C ALA A 197 -9.59 -20.42 20.46
N GLU A 198 -8.96 -21.40 19.80
CA GLU A 198 -8.69 -22.72 20.38
C GLU A 198 -7.74 -22.63 21.57
N ARG A 199 -6.64 -21.87 21.48
CA ARG A 199 -5.74 -21.65 22.63
C ARG A 199 -6.45 -20.97 23.79
N SER A 200 -7.24 -19.92 23.50
CA SER A 200 -7.99 -19.22 24.56
C SER A 200 -9.06 -20.12 25.21
N THR A 201 -9.62 -21.06 24.48
CA THR A 201 -10.57 -22.03 24.99
C THR A 201 -9.88 -23.08 25.89
N ALA A 202 -8.72 -23.57 25.45
CA ALA A 202 -7.91 -24.51 26.24
C ALA A 202 -7.41 -23.83 27.54
N ASP A 203 -6.88 -22.61 27.43
CA ASP A 203 -6.44 -21.84 28.60
C ASP A 203 -7.56 -21.57 29.61
N ARG A 204 -8.79 -21.29 29.12
CA ARG A 204 -9.97 -21.12 29.98
C ARG A 204 -10.36 -22.44 30.69
N ILE A 205 -10.30 -23.55 29.99
CA ILE A 205 -10.59 -24.86 30.61
C ILE A 205 -9.52 -25.19 31.65
N GLU A 206 -8.26 -24.90 31.40
CA GLU A 206 -7.18 -25.11 32.35
C GLU A 206 -7.33 -24.22 33.61
N GLN A 207 -7.73 -22.96 33.44
CA GLN A 207 -8.10 -22.08 34.55
C GLN A 207 -9.26 -22.64 35.37
N LEU A 208 -10.33 -23.11 34.73
CA LEU A 208 -11.46 -23.72 35.43
C LEU A 208 -11.00 -24.97 36.21
N TRP A 209 -10.09 -25.76 35.65
CA TRP A 209 -9.56 -26.95 36.30
C TRP A 209 -8.72 -26.60 37.53
N SER A 210 -7.90 -25.53 37.46
CA SER A 210 -7.15 -25.05 38.62
C SER A 210 -8.05 -24.52 39.75
N LEU A 211 -9.13 -23.83 39.41
CA LEU A 211 -10.14 -23.35 40.38
C LEU A 211 -10.90 -24.53 41.06
N ARG A 212 -11.16 -25.60 40.32
CA ARG A 212 -11.72 -26.81 40.88
C ARG A 212 -10.74 -27.49 41.85
N GLN A 213 -9.46 -27.62 41.52
CA GLN A 213 -8.44 -28.20 42.38
C GLN A 213 -8.25 -27.44 43.69
N THR A 214 -8.41 -26.13 43.66
CA THR A 214 -8.33 -25.26 44.85
C THR A 214 -9.63 -25.25 45.67
N GLY A 215 -10.68 -25.98 45.22
CA GLY A 215 -11.97 -26.01 45.88
C GLY A 215 -12.81 -24.74 45.72
N ALA A 216 -12.40 -23.83 44.85
CA ALA A 216 -13.12 -22.59 44.53
C ALA A 216 -14.31 -22.82 43.58
N LEU A 217 -14.35 -23.98 42.87
CA LEU A 217 -15.45 -24.43 42.02
C LEU A 217 -15.87 -25.83 42.41
N THR A 218 -17.18 -26.07 42.43
CA THR A 218 -17.75 -27.40 42.58
C THR A 218 -17.69 -28.18 41.25
N GLU A 219 -17.81 -29.50 41.30
CA GLU A 219 -17.83 -30.36 40.09
C GLU A 219 -18.92 -29.97 39.11
N SER A 220 -20.13 -29.69 39.63
CA SER A 220 -21.27 -29.29 38.81
C SER A 220 -21.06 -27.94 38.10
N GLU A 221 -20.49 -26.97 38.80
CA GLU A 221 -20.17 -25.67 38.23
C GLU A 221 -19.06 -25.76 37.19
N PHE A 222 -18.03 -26.59 37.41
CA PHE A 222 -16.97 -26.85 36.44
C PHE A 222 -17.53 -27.47 35.16
N GLU A 223 -18.36 -28.50 35.21
CA GLU A 223 -18.93 -29.12 34.01
C GLU A 223 -19.88 -28.18 33.28
N GLN A 224 -20.65 -27.36 33.99
CA GLN A 224 -21.53 -26.34 33.38
C GLN A 224 -20.73 -25.26 32.63
N GLN A 225 -19.68 -24.70 33.23
CA GLN A 225 -18.82 -23.70 32.63
C GLN A 225 -18.04 -24.28 31.45
N LYS A 226 -17.54 -25.49 31.54
CA LYS A 226 -16.85 -26.19 30.47
C LYS A 226 -17.75 -26.42 29.26
N GLN A 227 -19.01 -26.86 29.47
CA GLN A 227 -19.98 -27.00 28.38
C GLN A 227 -20.30 -25.65 27.72
N GLN A 228 -20.40 -24.58 28.47
CA GLN A 228 -20.66 -23.24 27.96
C GLN A 228 -19.49 -22.73 27.08
N ILE A 229 -18.25 -22.99 27.49
CA ILE A 229 -17.06 -22.65 26.71
C ILE A 229 -16.99 -23.49 25.43
N LEU A 230 -17.23 -24.79 25.49
CA LEU A 230 -17.22 -25.67 24.33
C LEU A 230 -18.40 -25.42 23.39
N GLY A 231 -19.58 -25.11 23.91
CA GLY A 231 -20.78 -24.78 23.12
C GLY A 231 -20.65 -23.44 22.36
N SER A 232 -19.87 -22.51 22.86
CA SER A 232 -19.61 -21.24 22.17
C SER A 232 -18.64 -21.36 20.96
N VAL A 233 -18.00 -22.50 20.79
CA VAL A 233 -17.04 -22.81 19.71
C VAL A 233 -17.67 -23.53 18.52
N GLN A 234 -18.91 -24.03 18.65
CA GLN A 234 -19.55 -24.67 17.50
C GLN A 234 -19.95 -23.65 16.43
N PRO A 235 -19.47 -23.80 15.19
CA PRO A 235 -19.98 -23.01 14.07
C PRO A 235 -21.45 -23.35 13.85
N SER A 236 -22.30 -22.35 13.71
CA SER A 236 -23.71 -22.51 13.37
C SER A 236 -23.85 -23.38 12.13
N PRO A 237 -24.72 -24.41 12.13
CA PRO A 237 -25.01 -25.20 10.94
C PRO A 237 -25.91 -24.37 10.00
N GLU A 238 -25.33 -23.49 9.21
CA GLU A 238 -26.04 -22.76 8.17
C GLU A 238 -25.52 -23.21 6.80
N GLY A 239 -26.31 -24.09 6.17
CA GLY A 239 -26.02 -24.53 4.80
C GLY A 239 -26.59 -25.87 4.39
N ALA A 240 -27.83 -26.18 4.80
CA ALA A 240 -28.59 -27.24 4.15
C ALA A 240 -30.00 -26.74 3.79
N ARG A 241 -30.09 -26.09 2.62
CA ARG A 241 -31.29 -26.14 1.76
C ARG A 241 -30.96 -25.53 0.40
#